data_abbe1b7ffee678b84b904557477291d9
#
_entry.id   abbe1b7ffee678b84b904557477291d9
#
_cell.length_a   1.000
_cell.length_b   1.000
_cell.length_c   1.000
_cell.angle_alpha   90.00
_cell.angle_beta   90.00
_cell.angle_gamma   90.00
#
_symmetry.space_group_name_H-M   'P 1'
#
loop_
_entity.id
_entity.type
_entity.pdbx_description
1 polymer ?
#
loop_
_entity_poly.entity_id
_entity_poly.type
_entity_poly.pdbx_seq_one_letter_code
_entity_poly.pdbx_strand_id
1 'polypeptide(L)'
;MRLLSALVGATLLAVLVPGAAWAEPPQALPANYTAADGKWQPAFDYDTDGCYPTPAISPSGAVATGLKNSGALNGQCRDQSDLDNTNSYSRSKCNNNWCAYLYDLYFEKDQAVAGWDCCGHRHDIEHVIVWVSGDQAQYVSTSAHGKYSTYLRSQVAWEGTHPKIVYHKDGLSTHCFRLAGASEQPENHYGTWQYPDLVSWDRFPAGVRDILVSANFGSASLAIKDGAFAYNLAQAKPSGIPFDPNA
;
A
#
# COMPACT_ATOMS: atom_id res chain seq x y z
N MET A 1 50.70 -28.40 -56.56
CA MET A 1 50.09 -27.16 -56.13
C MET A 1 48.91 -27.53 -55.18
N ARG A 2 49.06 -27.34 -53.86
CA ARG A 2 47.99 -27.57 -52.88
C ARG A 2 47.53 -26.18 -52.41
N LEU A 3 46.26 -25.87 -52.65
CA LEU A 3 45.60 -24.66 -52.20
C LEU A 3 45.17 -24.86 -50.72
N LEU A 4 45.73 -24.05 -49.82
CA LEU A 4 45.23 -23.93 -48.44
C LEU A 4 44.09 -22.92 -48.45
N SER A 5 42.87 -23.36 -48.08
CA SER A 5 41.74 -22.48 -47.79
C SER A 5 41.79 -22.08 -46.32
N ALA A 6 41.97 -20.79 -46.07
CA ALA A 6 41.89 -20.23 -44.72
C ALA A 6 40.41 -19.92 -44.39
N LEU A 7 39.89 -20.59 -43.38
CA LEU A 7 38.59 -20.24 -42.77
C LEU A 7 38.79 -19.06 -41.80
N VAL A 8 38.23 -17.93 -42.14
CA VAL A 8 38.11 -16.78 -41.21
C VAL A 8 36.86 -16.98 -40.34
N GLY A 9 37.07 -17.36 -39.10
CA GLY A 9 36.01 -17.44 -38.11
C GLY A 9 35.63 -16.04 -37.61
N ALA A 10 34.45 -15.58 -37.93
CA ALA A 10 33.89 -14.35 -37.34
C ALA A 10 33.33 -14.66 -35.94
N THR A 11 34.03 -14.20 -34.91
CA THR A 11 33.52 -14.23 -33.52
C THR A 11 32.54 -13.08 -33.36
N LEU A 12 31.23 -13.41 -33.22
CA LEU A 12 30.22 -12.46 -32.77
C LEU A 12 30.44 -12.17 -31.26
N LEU A 13 30.93 -10.98 -30.94
CA LEU A 13 30.83 -10.46 -29.56
C LEU A 13 29.37 -10.06 -29.29
N ALA A 14 28.67 -10.83 -28.47
CA ALA A 14 27.40 -10.41 -27.92
C ALA A 14 27.66 -9.31 -26.89
N VAL A 15 27.33 -8.07 -27.25
CA VAL A 15 27.29 -6.94 -26.30
C VAL A 15 26.07 -7.14 -25.41
N LEU A 16 26.30 -7.60 -24.20
CA LEU A 16 25.29 -7.56 -23.15
C LEU A 16 25.06 -6.08 -22.81
N VAL A 17 23.97 -5.51 -23.33
CA VAL A 17 23.47 -4.22 -22.86
C VAL A 17 22.90 -4.47 -21.46
N PRO A 18 23.46 -3.89 -20.39
CA PRO A 18 22.83 -3.98 -19.10
C PRO A 18 21.45 -3.35 -19.21
N GLY A 19 20.39 -4.14 -19.01
CA GLY A 19 19.04 -3.62 -18.82
C GLY A 19 19.10 -2.57 -17.72
N ALA A 20 18.38 -1.45 -17.87
CA ALA A 20 18.25 -0.49 -16.79
C ALA A 20 17.69 -1.24 -15.56
N ALA A 21 18.51 -1.39 -14.53
CA ALA A 21 18.04 -1.91 -13.27
C ALA A 21 17.06 -0.88 -12.70
N TRP A 22 15.83 -1.28 -12.50
CA TRP A 22 14.85 -0.49 -11.77
C TRP A 22 15.31 -0.42 -10.32
N ALA A 23 15.09 0.72 -9.67
CA ALA A 23 15.40 0.80 -8.23
C ALA A 23 14.44 -0.08 -7.48
N GLU A 24 14.97 -1.08 -6.78
CA GLU A 24 14.19 -1.92 -5.87
C GLU A 24 13.55 -1.07 -4.76
N PRO A 25 12.37 -1.47 -4.26
CA PRO A 25 11.76 -0.78 -3.13
C PRO A 25 12.69 -0.82 -1.89
N PRO A 26 12.58 0.16 -0.98
CA PRO A 26 13.37 0.14 0.24
C PRO A 26 13.05 -1.09 1.08
N GLN A 27 14.00 -1.52 1.92
CA GLN A 27 13.77 -2.63 2.85
C GLN A 27 12.69 -2.27 3.87
N ALA A 28 11.81 -3.21 4.18
CA ALA A 28 10.76 -3.04 5.17
C ALA A 28 11.30 -2.71 6.56
N LEU A 29 10.60 -1.84 7.26
CA LEU A 29 10.75 -1.65 8.69
C LEU A 29 10.31 -2.93 9.41
N PRO A 30 11.03 -3.38 10.44
CA PRO A 30 10.56 -4.48 11.26
C PRO A 30 9.25 -4.11 11.96
N ALA A 31 8.35 -5.06 12.06
CA ALA A 31 7.07 -4.87 12.73
C ALA A 31 7.28 -4.33 14.16
N ASN A 32 6.63 -3.20 14.45
CA ASN A 32 6.66 -2.58 15.77
C ASN A 32 5.36 -1.77 15.98
N TYR A 33 4.40 -2.38 16.67
CA TYR A 33 3.06 -1.84 16.80
C TYR A 33 2.47 -2.03 18.19
N THR A 34 1.38 -1.32 18.48
CA THR A 34 0.58 -1.55 19.69
C THR A 34 -0.32 -2.77 19.52
N ALA A 35 -0.60 -3.48 20.61
CA ALA A 35 -1.51 -4.62 20.56
C ALA A 35 -2.89 -4.24 19.98
N ALA A 36 -3.36 -3.01 20.23
CA ALA A 36 -4.61 -2.52 19.70
C ALA A 36 -4.57 -2.28 18.19
N ASP A 37 -3.47 -1.70 17.66
CA ASP A 37 -3.30 -1.53 16.22
C ASP A 37 -3.21 -2.89 15.52
N GLY A 38 -2.48 -3.85 16.09
CA GLY A 38 -2.40 -5.20 15.53
C GLY A 38 -3.74 -5.94 15.56
N LYS A 39 -4.56 -5.74 16.62
CA LYS A 39 -5.89 -6.36 16.74
C LYS A 39 -6.84 -5.99 15.59
N TRP A 40 -6.76 -4.75 15.12
CA TRP A 40 -7.69 -4.22 14.12
C TRP A 40 -7.05 -4.04 12.72
N GLN A 41 -5.79 -4.46 12.53
CA GLN A 41 -5.13 -4.41 11.23
C GLN A 41 -5.99 -5.10 10.17
N PRO A 42 -6.27 -4.48 9.02
CA PRO A 42 -6.97 -5.15 7.94
C PRO A 42 -6.20 -6.35 7.38
N ALA A 43 -6.94 -7.35 6.93
CA ALA A 43 -6.45 -8.42 6.09
C ALA A 43 -6.55 -7.99 4.63
N PHE A 44 -5.43 -7.91 3.93
CA PHE A 44 -5.37 -7.32 2.60
C PHE A 44 -5.26 -8.38 1.50
N ASP A 45 -5.84 -8.05 0.35
CA ASP A 45 -5.53 -8.66 -0.93
C ASP A 45 -5.31 -7.58 -1.99
N TYR A 46 -4.71 -7.96 -3.10
CA TYR A 46 -4.31 -7.10 -4.20
C TYR A 46 -4.71 -7.79 -5.49
N ASP A 47 -5.68 -7.22 -6.23
CA ASP A 47 -6.15 -7.75 -7.51
C ASP A 47 -4.99 -7.88 -8.51
N THR A 48 -5.10 -8.84 -9.43
CA THR A 48 -4.02 -9.22 -10.36
C THR A 48 -3.48 -8.09 -11.22
N ASP A 49 -4.23 -7.02 -11.43
CA ASP A 49 -3.80 -5.86 -12.20
C ASP A 49 -3.13 -4.75 -11.36
N GLY A 50 -3.16 -4.83 -10.02
CA GLY A 50 -2.55 -3.88 -9.10
C GLY A 50 -1.11 -4.23 -8.71
N CYS A 51 -0.37 -3.21 -8.26
CA CYS A 51 0.92 -3.40 -7.57
C CYS A 51 0.73 -4.04 -6.19
N TYR A 52 1.77 -4.67 -5.66
CA TYR A 52 1.85 -4.96 -4.23
C TYR A 52 2.26 -3.71 -3.45
N PRO A 53 1.85 -3.59 -2.18
CA PRO A 53 2.37 -2.53 -1.33
C PRO A 53 3.84 -2.79 -1.04
N THR A 54 4.62 -1.73 -0.96
CA THR A 54 6.03 -1.78 -0.61
C THR A 54 6.32 -0.77 0.52
N PRO A 55 7.49 -0.81 1.18
CA PRO A 55 7.79 0.17 2.19
C PRO A 55 7.94 1.57 1.60
N ALA A 56 7.33 2.57 2.25
CA ALA A 56 7.52 3.97 1.89
C ALA A 56 8.89 4.50 2.34
N ILE A 57 9.54 3.83 3.32
CA ILE A 57 10.82 4.22 3.90
C ILE A 57 11.52 2.99 4.51
N SER A 58 12.85 2.94 4.41
CA SER A 58 13.67 1.90 5.04
C SER A 58 14.04 2.21 6.49
N PRO A 59 14.59 1.23 7.25
CA PRO A 59 15.17 1.46 8.57
C PRO A 59 16.32 2.50 8.59
N SER A 60 17.02 2.68 7.47
CA SER A 60 18.08 3.69 7.32
C SER A 60 17.58 5.08 6.94
N GLY A 61 16.26 5.24 6.72
CA GLY A 61 15.65 6.49 6.28
C GLY A 61 15.65 6.71 4.76
N ALA A 62 16.00 5.69 3.95
CA ALA A 62 15.87 5.79 2.50
C ALA A 62 14.38 5.78 2.11
N VAL A 63 13.91 6.87 1.50
CA VAL A 63 12.53 7.02 1.04
C VAL A 63 12.34 6.33 -0.29
N ALA A 64 11.20 5.68 -0.48
CA ALA A 64 10.82 5.04 -1.73
C ALA A 64 10.83 6.05 -2.90
N THR A 65 11.50 5.69 -3.99
CA THR A 65 11.56 6.54 -5.19
C THR A 65 10.34 6.39 -6.08
N GLY A 66 9.58 5.33 -5.87
CA GLY A 66 8.45 4.95 -6.69
C GLY A 66 8.80 4.62 -8.12
N LEU A 67 7.86 4.08 -8.84
CA LEU A 67 7.98 3.71 -10.25
C LEU A 67 7.30 4.73 -11.17
N LYS A 68 7.78 4.83 -12.40
CA LYS A 68 7.07 5.58 -13.43
C LYS A 68 5.77 4.85 -13.78
N ASN A 69 4.66 5.57 -13.87
CA ASN A 69 3.36 5.05 -14.29
C ASN A 69 3.33 4.75 -15.79
N SER A 70 4.07 3.72 -16.22
CA SER A 70 4.20 3.29 -17.62
C SER A 70 4.30 1.77 -17.73
N GLY A 71 4.13 1.24 -18.92
CA GLY A 71 4.15 -0.21 -19.16
C GLY A 71 2.87 -0.91 -18.70
N ALA A 72 2.96 -2.14 -18.22
CA ALA A 72 1.83 -2.86 -17.65
C ALA A 72 1.35 -2.21 -16.34
N LEU A 73 0.06 -2.34 -16.00
CA LEU A 73 -0.53 -1.78 -14.78
C LEU A 73 0.26 -2.21 -13.54
N ASN A 74 0.54 -3.49 -13.44
CA ASN A 74 1.27 -4.16 -12.35
C ASN A 74 2.77 -4.41 -12.68
N GLY A 75 3.28 -3.86 -13.78
CA GLY A 75 4.67 -4.13 -14.22
C GLY A 75 5.69 -3.61 -13.23
N GLN A 76 6.62 -4.48 -12.82
CA GLN A 76 7.76 -4.18 -11.93
C GLN A 76 7.37 -3.80 -10.48
N CYS A 77 6.16 -4.10 -10.08
CA CYS A 77 5.67 -3.85 -8.72
C CYS A 77 4.71 -4.96 -8.25
N ARG A 78 4.82 -6.17 -8.83
CA ARG A 78 4.00 -7.31 -8.43
C ARG A 78 4.81 -8.60 -8.36
N ASP A 79 6.10 -8.50 -8.21
CA ASP A 79 6.93 -9.67 -8.00
C ASP A 79 6.69 -10.24 -6.59
N GLN A 80 6.95 -11.53 -6.38
CA GLN A 80 6.79 -12.13 -5.05
C GLN A 80 7.69 -11.43 -4.03
N SER A 81 8.87 -10.98 -4.43
CA SER A 81 9.79 -10.21 -3.59
C SER A 81 9.19 -8.90 -3.08
N ASP A 82 8.31 -8.24 -3.87
CA ASP A 82 7.59 -7.05 -3.41
C ASP A 82 6.58 -7.41 -2.32
N LEU A 83 5.84 -8.53 -2.51
CA LEU A 83 4.90 -9.02 -1.51
C LEU A 83 5.58 -9.46 -0.21
N ASP A 84 6.82 -9.98 -0.30
CA ASP A 84 7.63 -10.38 0.85
C ASP A 84 8.29 -9.21 1.58
N ASN A 85 8.27 -8.01 0.99
CA ASN A 85 8.90 -6.79 1.49
C ASN A 85 7.87 -5.67 1.63
N THR A 86 6.98 -5.78 2.61
CA THR A 86 5.83 -4.88 2.76
C THR A 86 5.77 -4.25 4.15
N ASN A 87 5.22 -3.03 4.23
CA ASN A 87 4.81 -2.41 5.48
C ASN A 87 3.37 -1.89 5.39
N SER A 88 2.67 -1.90 6.52
CA SER A 88 1.54 -1.03 6.78
C SER A 88 1.87 -0.08 7.93
N TYR A 89 1.32 1.12 7.89
CA TYR A 89 1.57 2.15 8.90
C TYR A 89 0.28 2.51 9.60
N SER A 90 0.27 2.52 10.94
CA SER A 90 -0.96 2.80 11.67
C SER A 90 -0.84 4.02 12.58
N ARG A 91 -1.98 4.66 12.78
CA ARG A 91 -2.19 5.65 13.83
C ARG A 91 -3.58 5.54 14.38
N SER A 92 -3.72 5.62 15.70
CA SER A 92 -5.02 5.52 16.34
C SER A 92 -5.33 6.73 17.23
N LYS A 93 -6.61 7.00 17.42
CA LYS A 93 -7.13 8.02 18.33
C LYS A 93 -8.38 7.48 19.01
N CYS A 94 -8.50 7.70 20.32
CA CYS A 94 -9.66 7.31 21.10
C CYS A 94 -10.22 8.52 21.87
N ASN A 95 -11.53 8.74 21.77
CA ASN A 95 -12.28 9.67 22.61
C ASN A 95 -13.78 9.32 22.58
N ASN A 96 -14.52 9.83 23.56
CA ASN A 96 -15.99 9.66 23.66
C ASN A 96 -16.45 8.19 23.49
N ASN A 97 -15.70 7.23 24.06
CA ASN A 97 -15.92 5.79 23.96
C ASN A 97 -15.79 5.20 22.54
N TRP A 98 -15.15 5.92 21.63
CA TRP A 98 -14.83 5.46 20.29
C TRP A 98 -13.33 5.53 20.04
N CYS A 99 -12.82 4.57 19.27
CA CYS A 99 -11.47 4.57 18.73
C CYS A 99 -11.53 4.49 17.20
N ALA A 100 -10.67 5.25 16.55
CA ALA A 100 -10.40 5.14 15.12
C ALA A 100 -8.97 4.60 14.93
N TYR A 101 -8.83 3.48 14.23
CA TYR A 101 -7.56 2.87 13.85
C TYR A 101 -7.37 3.06 12.36
N LEU A 102 -6.47 3.96 11.97
CA LEU A 102 -6.16 4.26 10.57
C LEU A 102 -4.91 3.50 10.16
N TYR A 103 -4.94 2.93 8.95
CA TYR A 103 -3.85 2.18 8.33
C TYR A 103 -3.59 2.72 6.94
N ASP A 104 -2.32 3.03 6.64
CA ASP A 104 -1.83 3.44 5.34
C ASP A 104 -1.04 2.30 4.70
N LEU A 105 -1.23 2.09 3.40
CA LEU A 105 -0.37 1.28 2.53
C LEU A 105 0.19 2.15 1.42
N TYR A 106 1.47 1.97 1.12
CA TYR A 106 2.16 2.66 0.03
C TYR A 106 2.37 1.72 -1.15
N PHE A 107 2.16 2.22 -2.36
CA PHE A 107 2.41 1.55 -3.62
C PHE A 107 3.33 2.41 -4.49
N GLU A 108 4.23 1.78 -5.25
CA GLU A 108 5.26 2.50 -6.01
C GLU A 108 4.72 3.29 -7.18
N LYS A 109 3.61 2.86 -7.75
CA LYS A 109 2.85 3.57 -8.80
C LYS A 109 1.39 3.18 -8.74
N ASP A 110 0.56 4.02 -9.33
CA ASP A 110 -0.81 3.69 -9.69
C ASP A 110 -1.08 4.14 -11.14
N GLN A 111 -1.68 3.28 -11.95
CA GLN A 111 -1.83 3.47 -13.38
C GLN A 111 -3.21 3.03 -13.85
N ALA A 112 -3.94 3.93 -14.52
CA ALA A 112 -5.28 3.63 -15.02
C ALA A 112 -5.27 2.88 -16.36
N VAL A 113 -4.29 3.16 -17.23
CA VAL A 113 -4.23 2.62 -18.61
C VAL A 113 -2.87 2.02 -18.89
N ALA A 114 -2.84 0.72 -19.24
CA ALA A 114 -1.61 0.04 -19.60
C ALA A 114 -0.93 0.66 -20.84
N GLY A 115 0.38 0.78 -20.80
CA GLY A 115 1.19 1.31 -21.92
C GLY A 115 1.17 2.83 -22.05
N TRP A 116 0.38 3.56 -21.28
CA TRP A 116 0.25 5.00 -21.33
C TRP A 116 0.68 5.64 -20.02
N ASP A 117 1.54 6.63 -20.08
CA ASP A 117 2.01 7.37 -18.89
C ASP A 117 1.16 8.61 -18.55
N CYS A 118 0.03 8.79 -19.25
CA CYS A 118 -0.85 9.95 -19.05
C CYS A 118 -1.78 9.84 -17.84
N CYS A 119 -2.11 8.61 -17.39
CA CYS A 119 -3.31 8.40 -16.58
C CYS A 119 -2.96 7.59 -15.32
N GLY A 120 -2.49 8.28 -14.34
CA GLY A 120 -2.01 7.73 -13.08
C GLY A 120 -0.89 8.58 -12.50
N HIS A 121 -0.24 8.08 -11.50
CA HIS A 121 0.82 8.79 -10.78
C HIS A 121 1.89 7.83 -10.25
N ARG A 122 3.11 8.37 -10.14
CA ARG A 122 4.15 7.78 -9.32
C ARG A 122 3.72 7.92 -7.86
N HIS A 123 3.93 6.92 -7.06
CA HIS A 123 3.48 6.80 -5.69
C HIS A 123 1.95 6.79 -5.55
N ASP A 124 1.46 5.84 -4.80
CA ASP A 124 0.08 5.81 -4.35
C ASP A 124 0.02 5.47 -2.86
N ILE A 125 -0.96 6.01 -2.15
CA ILE A 125 -1.15 5.74 -0.73
C ILE A 125 -2.64 5.66 -0.47
N GLU A 126 -3.09 4.49 -0.05
CA GLU A 126 -4.49 4.23 0.25
C GLU A 126 -4.69 3.91 1.73
N HIS A 127 -5.89 4.17 2.23
CA HIS A 127 -6.19 4.21 3.66
C HIS A 127 -7.38 3.33 4.03
N VAL A 128 -7.28 2.70 5.19
CA VAL A 128 -8.40 2.01 5.84
C VAL A 128 -8.55 2.54 7.25
N ILE A 129 -9.78 2.80 7.69
CA ILE A 129 -10.07 3.18 9.08
C ILE A 129 -11.05 2.20 9.69
N VAL A 130 -10.68 1.59 10.79
CA VAL A 130 -11.56 0.74 11.59
C VAL A 130 -12.08 1.53 12.79
N TRP A 131 -13.38 1.68 12.87
CA TRP A 131 -14.09 2.41 13.94
C TRP A 131 -14.60 1.46 14.98
N VAL A 132 -14.12 1.61 16.22
CA VAL A 132 -14.33 0.67 17.31
C VAL A 132 -15.05 1.35 18.47
N SER A 133 -16.06 0.68 19.04
CA SER A 133 -16.70 1.05 20.29
C SER A 133 -17.07 -0.21 21.06
N GLY A 134 -16.88 -0.19 22.38
CA GLY A 134 -17.16 -1.37 23.22
C GLY A 134 -16.32 -2.59 22.85
N ASP A 135 -15.05 -2.39 22.47
CA ASP A 135 -14.12 -3.44 22.01
C ASP A 135 -14.62 -4.25 20.80
N GLN A 136 -15.47 -3.65 19.99
CA GLN A 136 -15.99 -4.21 18.75
C GLN A 136 -15.90 -3.19 17.62
N ALA A 137 -15.42 -3.61 16.44
CA ALA A 137 -15.50 -2.81 15.23
C ALA A 137 -16.98 -2.58 14.87
N GLN A 138 -17.36 -1.34 14.66
CA GLN A 138 -18.73 -0.95 14.29
C GLN A 138 -18.81 -0.55 12.81
N TYR A 139 -17.75 0.09 12.31
CA TYR A 139 -17.66 0.51 10.90
C TYR A 139 -16.24 0.30 10.36
N VAL A 140 -16.15 0.25 9.05
CA VAL A 140 -14.89 0.30 8.29
C VAL A 140 -15.03 1.35 7.20
N SER A 141 -14.04 2.21 7.06
CA SER A 141 -13.95 3.18 5.97
C SER A 141 -12.76 2.85 5.07
N THR A 142 -12.97 2.86 3.76
CA THR A 142 -11.91 2.70 2.76
C THR A 142 -11.75 3.96 1.94
N SER A 143 -10.51 4.31 1.61
CA SER A 143 -10.24 5.43 0.69
C SER A 143 -10.43 5.02 -0.76
N ALA A 144 -10.87 5.97 -1.58
CA ALA A 144 -10.95 5.86 -3.02
C ALA A 144 -10.90 7.27 -3.64
N HIS A 145 -9.87 7.55 -4.42
CA HIS A 145 -9.72 8.82 -5.17
C HIS A 145 -9.90 10.07 -4.30
N GLY A 146 -9.27 10.08 -3.13
CA GLY A 146 -9.32 11.19 -2.18
C GLY A 146 -10.64 11.34 -1.41
N LYS A 147 -11.50 10.33 -1.45
CA LYS A 147 -12.76 10.26 -0.68
C LYS A 147 -12.78 8.99 0.17
N TYR A 148 -13.75 8.90 1.06
CA TYR A 148 -14.00 7.71 1.87
C TYR A 148 -15.40 7.16 1.65
N SER A 149 -15.48 5.83 1.57
CA SER A 149 -16.73 5.08 1.70
C SER A 149 -16.75 4.38 3.05
N THR A 150 -17.83 4.53 3.81
CA THR A 150 -17.95 3.99 5.16
C THR A 150 -19.06 2.95 5.23
N TYR A 151 -18.76 1.79 5.78
CA TYR A 151 -19.60 0.61 5.81
C TYR A 151 -19.86 0.14 7.23
N LEU A 152 -21.06 -0.35 7.48
CA LEU A 152 -21.40 -1.04 8.74
C LEU A 152 -20.59 -2.34 8.85
N ARG A 153 -20.29 -2.78 10.09
CA ARG A 153 -19.65 -4.07 10.35
C ARG A 153 -20.32 -5.23 9.61
N SER A 154 -21.63 -5.23 9.51
CA SER A 154 -22.42 -6.30 8.86
C SER A 154 -22.24 -6.38 7.34
N GLN A 155 -21.68 -5.36 6.72
CA GLN A 155 -21.40 -5.30 5.29
C GLN A 155 -19.99 -5.77 4.94
N VAL A 156 -19.14 -5.98 5.95
CA VAL A 156 -17.71 -6.28 5.79
C VAL A 156 -17.49 -7.78 6.00
N ALA A 157 -16.67 -8.39 5.17
CA ALA A 157 -16.13 -9.73 5.40
C ALA A 157 -14.95 -9.63 6.39
N TRP A 158 -14.85 -10.58 7.31
CA TRP A 158 -13.87 -10.56 8.39
C TRP A 158 -13.06 -11.85 8.46
N GLU A 159 -11.80 -11.71 8.89
CA GLU A 159 -10.98 -12.81 9.39
C GLU A 159 -10.67 -12.53 10.88
N GLY A 160 -11.44 -13.12 11.78
CA GLY A 160 -11.38 -12.77 13.20
C GLY A 160 -11.78 -11.30 13.44
N THR A 161 -10.82 -10.46 13.84
CA THR A 161 -11.01 -9.02 14.04
C THR A 161 -10.54 -8.16 12.86
N HIS A 162 -10.06 -8.79 11.79
CA HIS A 162 -9.42 -8.16 10.64
C HIS A 162 -10.44 -7.98 9.50
N PRO A 163 -10.82 -6.75 9.12
CA PRO A 163 -11.67 -6.53 7.95
C PRO A 163 -10.90 -6.89 6.67
N LYS A 164 -11.57 -7.58 5.76
CA LYS A 164 -10.98 -8.00 4.48
C LYS A 164 -11.12 -6.90 3.45
N ILE A 165 -9.98 -6.40 2.98
CA ILE A 165 -9.85 -5.25 2.09
C ILE A 165 -9.06 -5.63 0.85
N VAL A 166 -9.50 -5.14 -0.30
CA VAL A 166 -8.85 -5.42 -1.59
C VAL A 166 -8.40 -4.12 -2.26
N TYR A 167 -7.15 -4.08 -2.68
CA TYR A 167 -6.65 -3.05 -3.57
C TYR A 167 -6.97 -3.44 -5.01
N HIS A 168 -7.82 -2.67 -5.66
CA HIS A 168 -8.38 -3.01 -6.96
C HIS A 168 -8.41 -1.82 -7.91
N LYS A 169 -8.42 -2.11 -9.19
CA LYS A 169 -8.63 -1.09 -10.21
C LYS A 169 -10.12 -0.67 -10.27
N ASP A 170 -10.40 0.61 -10.11
CA ASP A 170 -11.77 1.14 -10.16
C ASP A 170 -12.19 1.48 -11.59
N GLY A 171 -12.65 0.49 -12.31
CA GLY A 171 -13.12 0.62 -13.69
C GLY A 171 -12.07 1.22 -14.63
N LEU A 172 -12.30 2.42 -15.15
CA LEU A 172 -11.36 3.16 -16.02
C LEU A 172 -10.44 4.10 -15.24
N SER A 173 -10.60 4.20 -13.92
CA SER A 173 -9.78 5.02 -13.05
C SER A 173 -8.52 4.27 -12.56
N THR A 174 -7.80 4.85 -11.64
CA THR A 174 -6.69 4.28 -10.90
C THR A 174 -7.18 3.25 -9.85
N HIS A 175 -6.27 2.68 -9.07
CA HIS A 175 -6.63 1.73 -8.02
C HIS A 175 -7.10 2.45 -6.75
N CYS A 176 -7.82 1.73 -5.92
CA CYS A 176 -8.26 2.16 -4.60
C CYS A 176 -8.61 0.96 -3.72
N PHE A 177 -9.03 1.20 -2.47
CA PHE A 177 -9.52 0.14 -1.61
C PHE A 177 -11.04 -0.07 -1.74
N ARG A 178 -11.43 -1.33 -1.78
CA ARG A 178 -12.82 -1.79 -1.63
C ARG A 178 -12.93 -2.86 -0.54
N LEU A 179 -14.15 -3.14 -0.10
CA LEU A 179 -14.41 -4.33 0.70
C LEU A 179 -14.26 -5.59 -0.16
N ALA A 180 -13.78 -6.67 0.47
CA ALA A 180 -13.82 -7.99 -0.14
C ALA A 180 -15.26 -8.50 -0.25
N GLY A 181 -15.56 -9.24 -1.33
CA GLY A 181 -16.78 -10.02 -1.45
C GLY A 181 -16.84 -11.14 -0.40
N ALA A 182 -18.05 -11.61 -0.05
CA ALA A 182 -18.25 -12.59 1.03
C ALA A 182 -17.49 -13.92 0.84
N SER A 183 -17.26 -14.34 -0.40
CA SER A 183 -16.56 -15.59 -0.76
C SER A 183 -15.32 -15.34 -1.61
N GLU A 184 -14.85 -14.12 -1.66
CA GLU A 184 -13.71 -13.73 -2.47
C GLU A 184 -12.43 -14.41 -1.99
N GLN A 185 -11.66 -14.94 -2.95
CA GLN A 185 -10.39 -15.58 -2.71
C GLN A 185 -9.26 -14.62 -3.10
N PRO A 186 -8.19 -14.53 -2.31
CA PRO A 186 -7.06 -13.68 -2.64
C PRO A 186 -6.38 -14.05 -3.96
N GLU A 187 -6.00 -13.01 -4.73
CA GLU A 187 -5.35 -13.11 -6.04
C GLU A 187 -3.82 -12.90 -5.98
N ASN A 188 -3.27 -12.68 -4.79
CA ASN A 188 -1.84 -12.53 -4.61
C ASN A 188 -1.08 -13.86 -4.77
N HIS A 189 0.26 -13.81 -4.86
CA HIS A 189 1.10 -14.98 -5.09
C HIS A 189 0.93 -16.12 -4.08
N TYR A 190 0.49 -15.81 -2.85
CA TYR A 190 0.26 -16.83 -1.82
C TYR A 190 -1.17 -17.37 -1.79
N GLY A 191 -2.12 -16.70 -2.46
CA GLY A 191 -3.53 -17.07 -2.40
C GLY A 191 -4.12 -16.98 -0.98
N THR A 192 -3.55 -16.15 -0.11
CA THR A 192 -3.97 -15.96 1.28
C THR A 192 -4.08 -14.47 1.60
N TRP A 193 -4.90 -14.13 2.58
CA TRP A 193 -5.00 -12.76 3.09
C TRP A 193 -3.66 -12.34 3.71
N GLN A 194 -3.22 -11.12 3.38
CA GLN A 194 -1.91 -10.62 3.74
C GLN A 194 -1.98 -9.65 4.92
N TYR A 195 -0.94 -9.67 5.75
CA TYR A 195 -0.76 -8.80 6.90
C TYR A 195 0.64 -8.19 6.81
N PRO A 196 0.80 -7.07 6.06
CA PRO A 196 2.08 -6.35 5.99
C PRO A 196 2.65 -6.04 7.36
N ASP A 197 3.97 -6.05 7.49
CA ASP A 197 4.65 -5.68 8.74
C ASP A 197 4.17 -4.32 9.24
N LEU A 198 3.46 -4.33 10.37
CA LEU A 198 2.78 -3.15 10.91
C LEU A 198 3.74 -2.28 11.73
N VAL A 199 3.74 -0.98 11.46
CA VAL A 199 4.47 0.02 12.25
C VAL A 199 3.51 1.09 12.75
N SER A 200 3.31 1.16 14.07
CA SER A 200 2.49 2.22 14.67
C SER A 200 3.23 3.56 14.68
N TRP A 201 2.48 4.65 14.55
CA TRP A 201 3.00 6.03 14.47
C TRP A 201 4.02 6.38 15.55
N ASP A 202 3.78 5.99 16.79
CA ASP A 202 4.66 6.28 17.93
C ASP A 202 5.76 5.22 18.13
N ARG A 203 5.87 4.25 17.21
CA ARG A 203 6.84 3.15 17.29
C ARG A 203 7.82 3.11 16.11
N PHE A 204 7.84 4.14 15.29
CA PHE A 204 8.87 4.28 14.27
C PHE A 204 10.27 4.35 14.90
N PRO A 205 11.30 3.84 14.24
CA PRO A 205 12.68 4.06 14.66
C PRO A 205 13.00 5.57 14.77
N ALA A 206 13.90 5.92 15.68
CA ALA A 206 14.27 7.32 15.89
C ALA A 206 14.73 8.00 14.59
N GLY A 207 14.17 9.17 14.29
CA GLY A 207 14.45 9.97 13.09
C GLY A 207 13.80 9.48 11.80
N VAL A 208 13.41 8.20 11.69
CA VAL A 208 12.80 7.64 10.45
C VAL A 208 11.44 8.26 10.21
N ARG A 209 10.63 8.43 11.26
CA ARG A 209 9.31 9.08 11.15
C ARG A 209 9.43 10.52 10.63
N ASP A 210 10.39 11.30 11.10
CA ASP A 210 10.56 12.69 10.71
C ASP A 210 10.96 12.82 9.24
N ILE A 211 11.79 11.89 8.75
CA ILE A 211 12.13 11.78 7.32
C ILE A 211 10.86 11.44 6.52
N LEU A 212 10.08 10.44 6.94
CA LEU A 212 8.85 10.04 6.27
C LEU A 212 7.82 11.18 6.22
N VAL A 213 7.68 11.94 7.30
CA VAL A 213 6.79 13.13 7.37
C VAL A 213 7.19 14.18 6.35
N SER A 214 8.50 14.42 6.16
CA SER A 214 9.02 15.39 5.21
C SER A 214 9.07 14.87 3.76
N ALA A 215 8.91 13.57 3.55
CA ALA A 215 8.98 12.97 2.23
C ALA A 215 7.86 13.50 1.31
N ASN A 216 8.21 13.69 0.04
CA ASN A 216 7.28 14.12 -1.00
C ASN A 216 6.91 12.95 -1.90
N PHE A 217 5.67 12.51 -1.82
CA PHE A 217 5.08 11.45 -2.65
C PHE A 217 4.16 12.02 -3.76
N GLY A 218 4.41 13.26 -4.21
CA GLY A 218 3.58 13.89 -5.24
C GLY A 218 2.16 14.18 -4.75
N SER A 219 1.16 13.64 -5.44
CA SER A 219 -0.25 13.77 -5.04
C SER A 219 -0.66 12.81 -3.92
N ALA A 220 0.09 11.73 -3.68
CA ALA A 220 -0.19 10.79 -2.61
C ALA A 220 0.27 11.35 -1.25
N SER A 221 -0.46 11.07 -0.19
CA SER A 221 -0.15 11.57 1.15
C SER A 221 -0.53 10.55 2.21
N LEU A 222 0.40 10.28 3.12
CA LEU A 222 0.12 9.47 4.31
C LEU A 222 -0.93 10.16 5.19
N ALA A 223 -2.04 9.48 5.44
CA ALA A 223 -3.11 9.98 6.28
C ALA A 223 -2.74 9.99 7.77
N ILE A 224 -1.74 9.19 8.17
CA ILE A 224 -1.24 9.14 9.56
C ILE A 224 -0.42 10.36 9.97
N LYS A 225 0.03 11.24 9.04
CA LYS A 225 0.84 12.44 9.35
C LYS A 225 0.07 13.43 10.24
N ASP A 226 0.78 14.18 11.09
CA ASP A 226 0.16 15.15 12.02
C ASP A 226 -0.78 16.13 11.30
N GLY A 227 -0.38 16.70 10.17
CA GLY A 227 -1.20 17.64 9.41
C GLY A 227 -2.37 17.01 8.64
N ALA A 228 -2.44 15.68 8.51
CA ALA A 228 -3.42 14.97 7.70
C ALA A 228 -4.38 14.09 8.54
N PHE A 229 -3.93 13.60 9.68
CA PHE A 229 -4.62 12.58 10.45
C PHE A 229 -6.04 12.99 10.88
N ALA A 230 -6.16 14.13 11.56
CA ALA A 230 -7.46 14.62 12.00
C ALA A 230 -8.41 14.92 10.83
N TYR A 231 -7.87 15.47 9.73
CA TYR A 231 -8.64 15.73 8.51
C TYR A 231 -9.20 14.43 7.91
N ASN A 232 -8.36 13.40 7.73
CA ASN A 232 -8.80 12.12 7.18
C ASN A 232 -9.82 11.42 8.09
N LEU A 233 -9.62 11.46 9.41
CA LEU A 233 -10.63 10.96 10.34
C LEU A 233 -11.95 11.72 10.21
N ALA A 234 -11.93 13.04 10.05
CA ALA A 234 -13.14 13.85 9.88
C ALA A 234 -13.89 13.51 8.58
N GLN A 235 -13.16 13.29 7.48
CA GLN A 235 -13.74 12.92 6.19
C GLN A 235 -14.38 11.52 6.21
N ALA A 236 -13.78 10.57 6.93
CA ALA A 236 -14.21 9.18 6.98
C ALA A 236 -15.20 8.88 8.13
N LYS A 237 -15.38 9.81 9.06
CA LYS A 237 -16.15 9.59 10.28
C LYS A 237 -17.60 9.17 9.97
N PRO A 238 -18.07 8.03 10.53
CA PRO A 238 -19.47 7.65 10.43
C PRO A 238 -20.40 8.73 10.99
N SER A 239 -21.53 8.95 10.33
CA SER A 239 -22.54 9.90 10.80
C SER A 239 -23.10 9.46 12.16
N GLY A 240 -23.32 10.42 13.06
CA GLY A 240 -24.00 10.20 14.35
C GLY A 240 -23.13 9.63 15.47
N ILE A 241 -21.87 9.26 15.24
CA ILE A 241 -20.99 8.86 16.35
C ILE A 241 -20.38 10.08 17.06
N PRO A 242 -20.22 10.06 18.40
CA PRO A 242 -19.71 11.21 19.18
C PRO A 242 -18.18 11.36 19.12
N PHE A 243 -17.49 10.60 18.28
CA PHE A 243 -16.03 10.71 18.09
C PHE A 243 -15.66 12.10 17.60
N ASP A 244 -14.64 12.72 18.20
CA ASP A 244 -14.08 14.01 17.79
C ASP A 244 -12.70 13.82 17.12
N PRO A 245 -12.56 14.04 15.81
CA PRO A 245 -11.28 13.96 15.13
C PRO A 245 -10.22 14.94 15.66
N ASN A 246 -10.64 16.06 16.26
CA ASN A 246 -9.77 17.16 16.68
C ASN A 246 -9.44 17.18 18.18
N ALA A 247 -10.08 16.28 19.00
CA ALA A 247 -9.85 16.19 20.42
C ALA A 247 -8.42 15.76 20.79
#